data_efc24b391300cc71ff97dc74c4f16991
#
_entry.id   efc24b391300cc71ff97dc74c4f16991
#
_cell.length_a   1.000
_cell.length_b   1.000
_cell.length_c   1.000
_cell.angle_alpha   90.00
_cell.angle_beta   90.00
_cell.angle_gamma   90.00
#
_symmetry.space_group_name_H-M   'P 1'
#
loop_
_entity.id
_entity.type
_entity.pdbx_description
1 polymer ?
#
loop_
_entity_poly.entity_id
_entity_poly.type
_entity_poly.pdbx_seq_one_letter_code
_entity_poly.pdbx_strand_id
1 'polypeptide(L)'
;METEFLLPRFRELPQLGLYSDQVVTLVNEVLSPLLPADEGGKKKDSLPFTASMLNNYVKLRILSAPVKKQYTREQVATAIVLCVLKQVYSISEISALISFALDSAELPKAYDRFCTLFEQILVCTREKKDYATVLAADDTLYLLKNVLISCSAKFFVKEQLKKQLGGTEKL
;
A
#
# COMPACT_ATOMS: atom_id res chain seq x y z
N MET A 1 -12.19 -2.61 -20.60
CA MET A 1 -12.46 -2.98 -19.21
C MET A 1 -11.20 -2.66 -18.41
N GLU A 2 -11.26 -1.65 -17.57
CA GLU A 2 -10.17 -1.45 -16.61
C GLU A 2 -10.17 -2.65 -15.66
N THR A 3 -9.03 -3.34 -15.57
CA THR A 3 -8.87 -4.47 -14.67
C THR A 3 -9.10 -3.96 -13.26
N GLU A 4 -10.06 -4.54 -12.55
CA GLU A 4 -10.35 -4.22 -11.16
C GLU A 4 -9.07 -4.45 -10.35
N PHE A 5 -8.58 -3.41 -9.66
CA PHE A 5 -7.41 -3.52 -8.83
C PHE A 5 -7.78 -4.26 -7.55
N LEU A 6 -7.16 -5.42 -7.33
CA LEU A 6 -7.36 -6.23 -6.15
C LEU A 6 -6.03 -6.45 -5.43
N LEU A 7 -6.01 -6.20 -4.14
CA LEU A 7 -4.89 -6.56 -3.27
C LEU A 7 -5.00 -8.03 -2.85
N PRO A 8 -3.90 -8.78 -2.81
CA PRO A 8 -3.92 -10.15 -2.27
C PRO A 8 -4.37 -10.10 -0.81
N ARG A 9 -5.29 -10.97 -0.43
CA ARG A 9 -5.68 -11.14 0.97
C ARG A 9 -4.57 -11.83 1.74
N PHE A 10 -4.59 -11.72 3.06
CA PHE A 10 -3.52 -12.26 3.90
C PHE A 10 -3.22 -13.73 3.60
N ARG A 11 -4.24 -14.55 3.45
CA ARG A 11 -4.11 -15.98 3.11
C ARG A 11 -3.46 -16.26 1.75
N GLU A 12 -3.50 -15.29 0.83
CA GLU A 12 -2.96 -15.40 -0.52
C GLU A 12 -1.48 -14.99 -0.59
N LEU A 13 -0.99 -14.31 0.44
CA LEU A 13 0.43 -13.99 0.57
C LEU A 13 1.26 -15.26 0.82
N PRO A 14 2.53 -15.31 0.39
CA PRO A 14 3.39 -16.47 0.56
C PRO A 14 3.49 -16.94 2.01
N GLN A 15 3.32 -18.24 2.25
CA GLN A 15 3.48 -18.84 3.59
C GLN A 15 4.95 -19.03 3.97
N LEU A 16 5.80 -19.30 2.95
CA LEU A 16 7.23 -19.47 3.15
C LEU A 16 7.90 -18.11 3.34
N GLY A 17 8.94 -18.08 4.17
CA GLY A 17 9.74 -16.87 4.34
C GLY A 17 10.38 -16.42 3.03
N LEU A 18 10.37 -15.12 2.78
CA LEU A 18 10.94 -14.50 1.59
C LEU A 18 12.22 -13.76 1.91
N TYR A 19 13.21 -13.82 1.03
CA TYR A 19 14.38 -12.97 1.10
C TYR A 19 14.05 -11.53 0.70
N SER A 20 14.89 -10.58 1.04
CA SER A 20 14.59 -9.15 0.87
C SER A 20 14.31 -8.75 -0.59
N ASP A 21 15.03 -9.33 -1.55
CA ASP A 21 14.80 -9.12 -2.99
C ASP A 21 13.44 -9.66 -3.46
N GLN A 22 13.01 -10.79 -2.92
CA GLN A 22 11.69 -11.38 -3.20
C GLN A 22 10.57 -10.54 -2.60
N VAL A 23 10.75 -10.01 -1.37
CA VAL A 23 9.78 -9.08 -0.77
C VAL A 23 9.64 -7.82 -1.62
N VAL A 24 10.76 -7.23 -2.03
CA VAL A 24 10.79 -6.03 -2.88
C VAL A 24 10.07 -6.29 -4.21
N THR A 25 10.36 -7.41 -4.86
CA THR A 25 9.70 -7.80 -6.11
C THR A 25 8.21 -7.95 -5.92
N LEU A 26 7.78 -8.72 -4.94
CA LEU A 26 6.36 -8.98 -4.68
C LEU A 26 5.57 -7.68 -4.37
N VAL A 27 6.09 -6.83 -3.50
CA VAL A 27 5.43 -5.56 -3.14
C VAL A 27 5.27 -4.65 -4.36
N ASN A 28 6.32 -4.54 -5.19
CA ASN A 28 6.24 -3.74 -6.42
C ASN A 28 5.27 -4.34 -7.45
N GLU A 29 5.23 -5.65 -7.62
CA GLU A 29 4.27 -6.32 -8.50
C GLU A 29 2.82 -6.08 -8.06
N VAL A 30 2.54 -6.28 -6.77
CA VAL A 30 1.19 -6.05 -6.18
C VAL A 30 0.74 -4.60 -6.36
N LEU A 31 1.63 -3.64 -6.20
CA LEU A 31 1.28 -2.22 -6.24
C LEU A 31 1.51 -1.55 -7.61
N SER A 32 2.02 -2.29 -8.60
CA SER A 32 2.33 -1.74 -9.94
C SER A 32 1.16 -1.01 -10.63
N PRO A 33 -0.12 -1.41 -10.46
CA PRO A 33 -1.23 -0.66 -11.05
C PRO A 33 -1.46 0.72 -10.42
N LEU A 34 -1.02 0.92 -9.18
CA LEU A 34 -1.15 2.19 -8.45
C LEU A 34 0.14 3.00 -8.46
N LEU A 35 1.27 2.32 -8.38
CA LEU A 35 2.60 2.87 -8.26
C LEU A 35 3.51 2.24 -9.33
N PRO A 36 3.32 2.58 -10.61
CA PRO A 36 4.20 2.10 -11.66
C PRO A 36 5.62 2.65 -11.46
N ALA A 37 6.62 1.87 -11.89
CA ALA A 37 8.01 2.31 -11.92
C ALA A 37 8.16 3.57 -12.81
N ASP A 38 9.05 4.48 -12.42
CA ASP A 38 9.37 5.64 -13.24
C ASP A 38 10.17 5.22 -14.49
N GLU A 39 9.72 5.65 -15.67
CA GLU A 39 10.32 5.26 -16.96
C GLU A 39 11.72 5.87 -17.20
N GLY A 40 12.13 6.88 -16.43
CA GLY A 40 13.37 7.64 -16.63
C GLY A 40 14.55 7.32 -15.71
N GLY A 41 14.41 6.41 -14.72
CA GLY A 41 15.45 6.08 -13.74
C GLY A 41 16.23 4.81 -14.05
N LYS A 42 17.40 4.65 -13.41
CA LYS A 42 18.07 3.35 -13.39
C LYS A 42 17.13 2.32 -12.75
N LYS A 43 16.98 1.15 -13.36
CA LYS A 43 15.97 0.13 -13.07
C LYS A 43 15.74 -0.20 -11.58
N LYS A 44 16.76 -0.04 -10.71
CA LYS A 44 16.65 -0.26 -9.25
C LYS A 44 16.16 0.96 -8.47
N ASP A 45 16.42 2.17 -8.94
CA ASP A 45 16.07 3.41 -8.22
C ASP A 45 14.69 3.96 -8.63
N SER A 46 14.13 3.43 -9.73
CA SER A 46 12.81 3.81 -10.25
C SER A 46 11.64 3.05 -9.61
N LEU A 47 11.91 2.04 -8.78
CA LEU A 47 10.85 1.24 -8.12
C LEU A 47 10.26 2.00 -6.93
N PRO A 48 8.93 1.94 -6.74
CA PRO A 48 8.25 2.57 -5.60
C PRO A 48 8.70 2.03 -4.23
N PHE A 49 9.12 0.76 -4.18
CA PHE A 49 9.62 0.09 -3.00
C PHE A 49 11.00 -0.54 -3.27
N THR A 50 11.98 -0.25 -2.41
CA THR A 50 13.36 -0.70 -2.58
C THR A 50 13.87 -1.46 -1.36
N ALA A 51 14.96 -2.23 -1.54
CA ALA A 51 15.62 -2.91 -0.42
C ALA A 51 16.13 -1.93 0.64
N SER A 52 16.55 -0.74 0.24
CA SER A 52 16.97 0.33 1.17
C SER A 52 15.80 0.79 2.04
N MET A 53 14.59 0.93 1.47
CA MET A 53 13.38 1.26 2.21
C MET A 53 12.99 0.15 3.18
N LEU A 54 13.02 -1.10 2.75
CA LEU A 54 12.75 -2.27 3.60
C LEU A 54 13.70 -2.29 4.81
N ASN A 55 15.00 -2.11 4.58
CA ASN A 55 15.99 -2.03 5.64
C ASN A 55 15.75 -0.86 6.58
N ASN A 56 15.34 0.30 6.06
CA ASN A 56 15.04 1.47 6.87
C ASN A 56 13.83 1.23 7.80
N TYR A 57 12.79 0.56 7.31
CA TYR A 57 11.62 0.21 8.14
C TYR A 57 11.96 -0.75 9.27
N VAL A 58 12.92 -1.68 9.03
CA VAL A 58 13.46 -2.54 10.08
C VAL A 58 14.26 -1.73 11.11
N LYS A 59 15.12 -0.82 10.68
CA LYS A 59 15.89 0.07 11.57
C LYS A 59 14.97 0.93 12.44
N LEU A 60 13.89 1.43 11.87
CA LEU A 60 12.88 2.25 12.58
C LEU A 60 11.90 1.41 13.41
N ARG A 61 12.08 0.10 13.45
CA ARG A 61 11.25 -0.86 14.21
C ARG A 61 9.75 -0.83 13.86
N ILE A 62 9.43 -0.41 12.63
CA ILE A 62 8.07 -0.52 12.08
C ILE A 62 7.83 -1.92 11.55
N LEU A 63 8.88 -2.51 10.99
CA LEU A 63 8.97 -3.94 10.69
C LEU A 63 9.93 -4.61 11.67
N SER A 64 9.56 -5.79 12.15
CA SER A 64 10.49 -6.63 12.90
C SER A 64 11.65 -7.09 12.01
N ALA A 65 12.79 -7.39 12.61
CA ALA A 65 13.94 -7.91 11.86
C ALA A 65 13.63 -9.29 11.24
N PRO A 66 14.14 -9.58 10.05
CA PRO A 66 13.97 -10.90 9.44
C PRO A 66 14.67 -11.98 10.27
N VAL A 67 14.07 -13.17 10.35
CA VAL A 67 14.67 -14.35 10.96
C VAL A 67 15.42 -15.14 9.89
N LYS A 68 16.70 -15.43 10.12
CA LYS A 68 17.56 -16.11 9.12
C LYS A 68 17.51 -15.47 7.73
N LYS A 69 17.47 -14.12 7.70
CA LYS A 69 17.34 -13.29 6.48
C LYS A 69 16.01 -13.44 5.73
N GLN A 70 15.01 -14.08 6.32
CA GLN A 70 13.70 -14.28 5.72
C GLN A 70 12.63 -13.46 6.43
N TYR A 71 11.75 -12.88 5.65
CA TYR A 71 10.58 -12.11 6.07
C TYR A 71 9.34 -12.99 6.05
N THR A 72 8.52 -12.87 7.06
CA THR A 72 7.26 -13.61 7.19
C THR A 72 6.14 -12.99 6.36
N ARG A 73 5.03 -13.71 6.25
CA ARG A 73 3.80 -13.23 5.62
C ARG A 73 3.30 -11.92 6.25
N GLU A 74 3.36 -11.82 7.58
CA GLU A 74 2.98 -10.63 8.34
C GLU A 74 3.83 -9.42 7.98
N GLN A 75 5.12 -9.61 7.81
CA GLN A 75 6.05 -8.55 7.40
C GLN A 75 5.79 -8.12 5.97
N VAL A 76 5.45 -9.03 5.06
CA VAL A 76 5.06 -8.71 3.68
C VAL A 76 3.76 -7.91 3.65
N ALA A 77 2.73 -8.34 4.39
CA ALA A 77 1.47 -7.60 4.52
C ALA A 77 1.72 -6.17 5.03
N THR A 78 2.52 -6.03 6.07
CA THR A 78 2.88 -4.71 6.62
C THR A 78 3.64 -3.86 5.61
N ALA A 79 4.54 -4.44 4.81
CA ALA A 79 5.28 -3.71 3.77
C ALA A 79 4.35 -3.16 2.67
N ILE A 80 3.32 -3.90 2.27
CA ILE A 80 2.29 -3.44 1.32
C ILE A 80 1.55 -2.23 1.90
N VAL A 81 1.07 -2.32 3.14
CA VAL A 81 0.39 -1.22 3.84
C VAL A 81 1.29 0.01 3.94
N LEU A 82 2.55 -0.16 4.34
CA LEU A 82 3.54 0.92 4.44
C LEU A 82 3.72 1.66 3.11
N CYS A 83 3.81 0.93 2.00
CA CYS A 83 3.94 1.51 0.66
C CYS A 83 2.76 2.40 0.27
N VAL A 84 1.54 1.99 0.62
CA VAL A 84 0.33 2.77 0.35
C VAL A 84 0.28 4.02 1.23
N LEU A 85 0.42 3.86 2.54
CA LEU A 85 0.29 4.95 3.51
C LEU A 85 1.40 6.01 3.38
N LYS A 86 2.61 5.59 3.02
CA LYS A 86 3.76 6.47 2.82
C LYS A 86 3.53 7.56 1.77
N GLN A 87 2.57 7.39 0.87
CA GLN A 87 2.26 8.40 -0.14
C GLN A 87 1.71 9.70 0.46
N VAL A 88 1.16 9.64 1.66
CA VAL A 88 0.49 10.75 2.34
C VAL A 88 1.04 11.01 3.74
N TYR A 89 1.37 9.94 4.48
CA TYR A 89 1.69 10.00 5.91
C TYR A 89 3.18 9.88 6.18
N SER A 90 3.64 10.53 7.24
CA SER A 90 4.98 10.36 7.79
C SER A 90 5.13 9.00 8.47
N ILE A 91 6.37 8.57 8.66
CA ILE A 91 6.68 7.29 9.30
C ILE A 91 6.12 7.20 10.73
N SER A 92 6.16 8.28 11.50
CA SER A 92 5.60 8.31 12.86
C SER A 92 4.08 8.20 12.85
N GLU A 93 3.39 8.85 11.93
CA GLU A 93 1.95 8.72 11.74
C GLU A 93 1.56 7.30 11.32
N ILE A 94 2.29 6.70 10.38
CA ILE A 94 2.06 5.31 9.94
C ILE A 94 2.23 4.33 11.10
N SER A 95 3.29 4.49 11.90
CA SER A 95 3.51 3.65 13.08
C SER A 95 2.35 3.73 14.07
N ALA A 96 1.83 4.94 14.32
CA ALA A 96 0.67 5.16 15.18
C ALA A 96 -0.60 4.52 14.59
N LEU A 97 -0.83 4.66 13.29
CA LEU A 97 -1.99 4.07 12.60
C LEU A 97 -1.97 2.54 12.64
N ILE A 98 -0.80 1.92 12.43
CA ILE A 98 -0.64 0.47 12.51
C ILE A 98 -0.89 0.00 13.95
N SER A 99 -0.32 0.66 14.95
CA SER A 99 -0.55 0.33 16.36
C SER A 99 -2.03 0.40 16.71
N PHE A 100 -2.71 1.47 16.32
CA PHE A 100 -4.15 1.66 16.54
C PHE A 100 -4.99 0.55 15.88
N ALA A 101 -4.65 0.15 14.66
CA ALA A 101 -5.34 -0.95 13.98
C ALA A 101 -5.15 -2.30 14.68
N LEU A 102 -3.93 -2.57 15.17
CA LEU A 102 -3.59 -3.82 15.85
C LEU A 102 -4.13 -3.90 17.28
N ASP A 103 -4.46 -2.77 17.92
CA ASP A 103 -5.17 -2.75 19.20
C ASP A 103 -6.61 -3.26 19.06
N SER A 104 -7.21 -3.17 17.87
CA SER A 104 -8.59 -3.57 17.61
C SER A 104 -8.75 -4.92 16.92
N ALA A 105 -7.71 -5.44 16.28
CA ALA A 105 -7.76 -6.71 15.55
C ALA A 105 -6.35 -7.29 15.34
N GLU A 106 -6.25 -8.61 15.27
CA GLU A 106 -5.03 -9.28 14.85
C GLU A 106 -4.65 -8.90 13.40
N LEU A 107 -3.34 -8.97 13.10
CA LEU A 107 -2.78 -8.50 11.83
C LEU A 107 -3.47 -9.08 10.59
N PRO A 108 -3.75 -10.40 10.49
CA PRO A 108 -4.44 -10.93 9.31
C PRO A 108 -5.79 -10.25 9.04
N LYS A 109 -6.58 -10.06 10.08
CA LYS A 109 -7.90 -9.42 10.01
C LYS A 109 -7.78 -7.92 9.71
N ALA A 110 -6.84 -7.22 10.35
CA ALA A 110 -6.57 -5.80 10.10
C ALA A 110 -6.11 -5.56 8.65
N TYR A 111 -5.25 -6.42 8.13
CA TYR A 111 -4.77 -6.36 6.76
C TYR A 111 -5.92 -6.60 5.74
N ASP A 112 -6.74 -7.62 5.95
CA ASP A 112 -7.85 -7.91 5.04
C ASP A 112 -8.91 -6.79 5.04
N ARG A 113 -9.15 -6.16 6.21
CA ARG A 113 -10.00 -4.96 6.31
C ARG A 113 -9.40 -3.78 5.52
N PHE A 114 -8.10 -3.56 5.65
CA PHE A 114 -7.38 -2.55 4.87
C PHE A 114 -7.57 -2.79 3.37
N CYS A 115 -7.35 -4.00 2.89
CA CYS A 115 -7.51 -4.36 1.48
C CYS A 115 -8.93 -4.08 0.98
N THR A 116 -9.94 -4.58 1.69
CA THR A 116 -11.35 -4.42 1.31
C THR A 116 -11.77 -2.94 1.24
N LEU A 117 -11.45 -2.17 2.29
CA LEU A 117 -11.80 -0.74 2.32
C LEU A 117 -11.06 0.05 1.24
N PHE A 118 -9.77 -0.25 1.03
CA PHE A 118 -8.98 0.46 0.04
C PHE A 118 -9.51 0.24 -1.38
N GLU A 119 -9.85 -0.98 -1.74
CA GLU A 119 -10.44 -1.31 -3.04
C GLU A 119 -11.78 -0.58 -3.25
N GLN A 120 -12.68 -0.62 -2.27
CA GLN A 120 -13.96 0.09 -2.34
C GLN A 120 -13.78 1.61 -2.50
N ILE A 121 -12.86 2.19 -1.75
CA ILE A 121 -12.56 3.63 -1.81
C ILE A 121 -11.93 4.00 -3.15
N LEU A 122 -11.03 3.19 -3.70
CA LEU A 122 -10.44 3.40 -5.02
C LEU A 122 -11.52 3.42 -6.12
N VAL A 123 -12.47 2.50 -6.06
CA VAL A 123 -13.62 2.48 -6.99
C VAL A 123 -14.42 3.76 -6.87
N CYS A 124 -14.79 4.17 -5.64
CA CYS A 124 -15.52 5.42 -5.41
C CYS A 124 -14.78 6.64 -5.98
N THR A 125 -13.47 6.72 -5.74
CA THR A 125 -12.63 7.82 -6.24
C THR A 125 -12.60 7.88 -7.77
N ARG A 126 -12.38 6.76 -8.43
CA ARG A 126 -12.28 6.66 -9.89
C ARG A 126 -13.63 6.93 -10.58
N GLU A 127 -14.69 6.40 -10.01
CA GLU A 127 -16.05 6.54 -10.54
C GLU A 127 -16.77 7.81 -10.07
N LYS A 128 -16.11 8.66 -9.29
CA LYS A 128 -16.65 9.91 -8.73
C LYS A 128 -17.92 9.67 -7.89
N LYS A 129 -17.97 8.55 -7.18
CA LYS A 129 -19.06 8.17 -6.27
C LYS A 129 -18.83 8.73 -4.87
N ASP A 130 -19.94 8.82 -4.11
CA ASP A 130 -19.90 9.23 -2.71
C ASP A 130 -19.28 8.13 -1.83
N TYR A 131 -18.34 8.50 -0.99
CA TYR A 131 -17.73 7.61 0.01
C TYR A 131 -18.68 7.18 1.13
N ALA A 132 -19.86 7.80 1.25
CA ALA A 132 -20.88 7.37 2.20
C ALA A 132 -21.35 5.93 1.95
N THR A 133 -21.22 5.44 0.71
CA THR A 133 -21.53 4.04 0.37
C THR A 133 -20.55 3.03 0.95
N VAL A 134 -19.36 3.46 1.34
CA VAL A 134 -18.35 2.61 2.00
C VAL A 134 -18.59 2.61 3.49
N LEU A 135 -19.13 1.52 4.02
CA LEU A 135 -19.51 1.40 5.42
C LEU A 135 -18.28 1.25 6.34
N ALA A 136 -18.33 1.93 7.46
CA ALA A 136 -17.37 1.80 8.55
C ALA A 136 -18.15 1.59 9.86
N ALA A 137 -18.08 0.38 10.42
CA ALA A 137 -18.96 -0.06 11.50
C ALA A 137 -18.59 0.52 12.88
N ASP A 138 -17.36 0.99 13.06
CA ASP A 138 -16.83 1.53 14.31
C ASP A 138 -15.82 2.66 14.05
N ASP A 139 -15.38 3.31 15.13
CA ASP A 139 -14.46 4.45 15.05
C ASP A 139 -13.10 4.09 14.43
N THR A 140 -12.61 2.87 14.66
CA THR A 140 -11.36 2.38 14.07
C THR A 140 -11.48 2.26 12.56
N LEU A 141 -12.56 1.67 12.07
CA LEU A 141 -12.82 1.55 10.64
C LEU A 141 -13.13 2.91 10.01
N TYR A 142 -13.78 3.82 10.74
CA TYR A 142 -14.01 5.18 10.26
C TYR A 142 -12.70 5.97 10.11
N LEU A 143 -11.76 5.83 11.05
CA LEU A 143 -10.42 6.41 10.92
C LEU A 143 -9.69 5.82 9.71
N LEU A 144 -9.67 4.49 9.57
CA LEU A 144 -9.05 3.80 8.44
C LEU A 144 -9.67 4.25 7.11
N LYS A 145 -11.00 4.36 7.05
CA LYS A 145 -11.71 4.88 5.87
C LYS A 145 -11.17 6.26 5.44
N ASN A 146 -11.04 7.20 6.37
CA ASN A 146 -10.53 8.54 6.06
C ASN A 146 -9.06 8.54 5.64
N VAL A 147 -8.23 7.73 6.28
CA VAL A 147 -6.83 7.50 5.87
C VAL A 147 -6.78 7.02 4.43
N LEU A 148 -7.59 6.05 4.06
CA LEU A 148 -7.61 5.46 2.71
C LEU A 148 -8.22 6.37 1.66
N ILE A 149 -9.18 7.23 2.02
CA ILE A 149 -9.68 8.30 1.14
C ILE A 149 -8.53 9.25 0.77
N SER A 150 -7.72 9.68 1.73
CA SER A 150 -6.58 10.55 1.46
C SER A 150 -5.53 9.91 0.55
N CYS A 151 -5.23 8.63 0.76
CA CYS A 151 -4.32 7.87 -0.10
C CYS A 151 -4.89 7.71 -1.52
N SER A 152 -6.16 7.34 -1.64
CA SER A 152 -6.83 7.15 -2.92
C SER A 152 -6.89 8.45 -3.72
N ALA A 153 -7.20 9.58 -3.06
CA ALA A 153 -7.18 10.90 -3.68
C ALA A 153 -5.78 11.25 -4.21
N LYS A 154 -4.73 10.93 -3.46
CA LYS A 154 -3.34 11.15 -3.91
C LYS A 154 -2.99 10.32 -5.14
N PHE A 155 -3.38 9.05 -5.19
CA PHE A 155 -3.17 8.20 -6.37
C PHE A 155 -3.92 8.74 -7.59
N PHE A 156 -5.18 9.12 -7.41
CA PHE A 156 -6.00 9.70 -8.48
C PHE A 156 -5.36 10.97 -9.07
N VAL A 157 -4.91 11.91 -8.23
CA VAL A 157 -4.25 13.14 -8.67
C VAL A 157 -2.97 12.82 -9.44
N LYS A 158 -2.13 11.91 -8.93
CA LYS A 158 -0.91 11.49 -9.64
C LYS A 158 -1.22 10.89 -11.02
N GLU A 159 -2.25 10.05 -11.10
CA GLU A 159 -2.68 9.44 -12.36
C GLU A 159 -3.15 10.50 -13.38
N GLN A 160 -3.96 11.48 -12.95
CA GLN A 160 -4.42 12.56 -13.82
C GLN A 160 -3.28 13.45 -14.31
N LEU A 161 -2.35 13.82 -13.41
CA LEU A 161 -1.17 14.62 -13.79
C LEU A 161 -0.30 13.88 -14.81
N LYS A 162 -0.09 12.58 -14.65
CA LYS A 162 0.67 11.75 -15.59
C LYS A 162 0.02 11.72 -16.98
N LYS A 163 -1.31 11.61 -17.06
CA LYS A 163 -2.07 11.68 -18.31
C LYS A 163 -1.93 13.04 -19.00
N GLN A 164 -1.95 14.12 -18.24
CA GLN A 164 -1.80 15.49 -18.80
C GLN A 164 -0.38 15.76 -19.30
N LEU A 165 0.64 15.37 -18.54
CA LEU A 165 2.06 15.58 -18.89
C LEU A 165 2.51 14.67 -20.04
N GLY A 166 2.05 13.41 -20.08
CA GLY A 166 2.33 12.49 -21.19
C GLY A 166 1.63 12.84 -22.52
N GLY A 167 0.61 13.70 -22.47
CA GLY A 167 -0.07 14.23 -23.66
C GLY A 167 0.66 15.39 -24.34
N THR A 168 1.65 16.00 -23.67
CA THR A 168 2.37 17.19 -24.18
C THR A 168 3.64 16.84 -24.97
N GLU A 169 4.07 15.57 -24.96
CA GLU A 169 5.25 15.11 -25.75
C GLU A 169 4.90 14.64 -27.18
N LYS A 170 3.66 14.87 -27.66
CA LYS A 170 3.20 14.53 -29.01
C LYS A 170 2.74 15.77 -29.79
N LEU A 171 3.58 16.81 -29.84
CA LEU A 171 3.46 17.88 -30.85
C LEU A 171 4.84 18.19 -31.44
#